data_73e18a50077bef680cb2bf2111fba700
#
_entry.id   73e18a50077bef680cb2bf2111fba700
#
_cell.length_a   1.000
_cell.length_b   1.000
_cell.length_c   1.000
_cell.angle_alpha   90.00
_cell.angle_beta   90.00
_cell.angle_gamma   90.00
#
_symmetry.space_group_name_H-M   'P 1'
#
loop_
_entity.id
_entity.type
_entity.pdbx_description
1 polymer ?
#
loop_
_entity_poly.entity_id
_entity_poly.type
_entity_poly.pdbx_seq_one_letter_code
_entity_poly.pdbx_strand_id
1 'polypeptide(L)'
;MLKWEAHPILKPPSDEEMAALEPKELVKLWGIYHDAINNARKDPYRYGWVLDHWKQAEQMFHKHRTLLLLGANRSGKTTYGARAVVKAAVENEESLIFCFSQNQETSVLVQQSAVYEYLPAELKKKATEETHYMSYSMQNGFANKGLVLPNKSRIVFKTYSQFQQNQTILEGMKLGSPRPKWINVGAWCDEYLMGMELLDRLYIRFSTFNSKLLLTFTPKDGVTETVRYYLDGAKTLESRPAELLDNRMVPYAQVNESKNTGIVYFHSKDNPWSGYESIAEQCKAKGDETYTLTAAYGVPTKTYTTKFPNFSVDVNVVKHESIDLKGKTRYMVLDPAGRKNWFMVWIAVDETGTWWVYREWPDGSYGDWSEMRGGKWQ
;
A
#
# COMPACT_ATOMS: atom_id res chain seq x y z
N MET A 1 3.74 -39.03 20.63
CA MET A 1 2.93 -37.79 20.49
C MET A 1 3.38 -37.09 19.21
N LEU A 2 2.51 -36.95 18.23
CA LEU A 2 2.80 -36.25 16.96
C LEU A 2 3.04 -34.77 17.29
N LYS A 3 4.16 -34.21 16.81
CA LYS A 3 4.42 -32.75 16.93
C LYS A 3 3.91 -32.05 15.71
N TRP A 4 2.96 -31.15 15.90
CA TRP A 4 2.46 -30.23 14.90
C TRP A 4 3.26 -28.94 14.98
N GLU A 5 4.06 -28.65 13.95
CA GLU A 5 4.82 -27.40 13.90
C GLU A 5 3.93 -26.31 13.32
N ALA A 6 3.81 -25.19 14.04
CA ALA A 6 3.23 -24.00 13.45
C ALA A 6 4.14 -23.49 12.32
N HIS A 7 3.62 -23.44 11.10
CA HIS A 7 4.36 -22.95 9.94
C HIS A 7 3.74 -21.64 9.45
N PRO A 8 4.54 -20.59 9.26
CA PRO A 8 4.01 -19.26 8.90
C PRO A 8 3.29 -19.22 7.53
N ILE A 9 3.49 -20.24 6.70
CA ILE A 9 2.91 -20.30 5.35
C ILE A 9 1.80 -21.36 5.27
N LEU A 10 1.66 -22.23 6.27
CA LEU A 10 0.72 -23.33 6.26
C LEU A 10 -0.08 -23.43 7.57
N LYS A 11 -1.41 -23.40 7.46
CA LYS A 11 -2.30 -23.50 8.61
C LYS A 11 -2.25 -24.91 9.20
N PRO A 12 -1.93 -25.08 10.49
CA PRO A 12 -2.03 -26.38 11.16
C PRO A 12 -3.52 -26.78 11.31
N PRO A 13 -3.82 -28.06 11.45
CA PRO A 13 -5.16 -28.52 11.83
C PRO A 13 -5.55 -27.91 13.19
N SER A 14 -6.84 -27.63 13.37
CA SER A 14 -7.35 -27.16 14.67
C SER A 14 -7.42 -28.31 15.68
N ASP A 15 -7.43 -27.96 16.98
CA ASP A 15 -7.58 -28.94 18.05
C ASP A 15 -8.90 -29.73 17.91
N GLU A 16 -9.96 -29.10 17.44
CA GLU A 16 -11.24 -29.73 17.17
C GLU A 16 -11.17 -30.74 16.03
N GLU A 17 -10.49 -30.39 14.93
CA GLU A 17 -10.23 -31.30 13.82
C GLU A 17 -9.39 -32.49 14.26
N MET A 18 -8.38 -32.27 15.10
CA MET A 18 -7.54 -33.34 15.63
C MET A 18 -8.28 -34.25 16.62
N ALA A 19 -9.13 -33.68 17.48
CA ALA A 19 -9.90 -34.43 18.47
C ALA A 19 -10.99 -35.32 17.86
N ALA A 20 -11.45 -34.99 16.66
CA ALA A 20 -12.50 -35.73 15.96
C ALA A 20 -11.99 -37.00 15.20
N LEU A 21 -10.66 -37.19 15.13
CA LEU A 21 -10.05 -38.22 14.29
C LEU A 21 -9.53 -39.41 15.10
N GLU A 22 -9.66 -40.60 14.51
CA GLU A 22 -9.06 -41.83 15.02
C GLU A 22 -7.50 -41.78 14.94
N PRO A 23 -6.74 -42.47 15.80
CA PRO A 23 -5.28 -42.42 15.82
C PRO A 23 -4.60 -42.73 14.48
N LYS A 24 -5.17 -43.63 13.67
CA LYS A 24 -4.63 -43.96 12.35
C LYS A 24 -4.86 -42.84 11.35
N GLU A 25 -5.96 -42.11 11.46
CA GLU A 25 -6.31 -40.96 10.62
C GLU A 25 -5.44 -39.77 10.98
N LEU A 26 -5.17 -39.58 12.30
CA LEU A 26 -4.22 -38.55 12.78
C LEU A 26 -2.81 -38.76 12.22
N VAL A 27 -2.30 -40.00 12.20
CA VAL A 27 -0.99 -40.31 11.61
C VAL A 27 -0.98 -39.98 10.12
N LYS A 28 -2.04 -40.34 9.39
CA LYS A 28 -2.15 -40.02 7.97
C LYS A 28 -2.21 -38.51 7.71
N LEU A 29 -3.02 -37.78 8.50
CA LEU A 29 -3.15 -36.33 8.40
C LEU A 29 -1.81 -35.63 8.70
N TRP A 30 -1.10 -36.12 9.73
CA TRP A 30 0.23 -35.60 10.07
C TRP A 30 1.22 -35.80 8.92
N GLY A 31 1.22 -36.96 8.25
CA GLY A 31 2.06 -37.19 7.07
C GLY A 31 1.74 -36.22 5.95
N ILE A 32 0.45 -36.03 5.61
CA ILE A 32 0.01 -35.08 4.58
C ILE A 32 0.45 -33.67 4.93
N TYR A 33 0.30 -33.27 6.21
CA TYR A 33 0.69 -31.93 6.67
C TYR A 33 2.21 -31.71 6.60
N HIS A 34 2.99 -32.71 6.99
CA HIS A 34 4.45 -32.64 6.88
C HIS A 34 4.94 -32.56 5.42
N ASP A 35 4.32 -33.32 4.53
CA ASP A 35 4.61 -33.25 3.09
C ASP A 35 4.24 -31.88 2.52
N ALA A 36 3.11 -31.32 2.95
CA ALA A 36 2.67 -29.99 2.57
C ALA A 36 3.64 -28.91 3.07
N ILE A 37 4.12 -29.00 4.33
CA ILE A 37 5.15 -28.11 4.88
C ILE A 37 6.44 -28.21 4.07
N ASN A 38 6.90 -29.40 3.76
CA ASN A 38 8.12 -29.59 2.99
C ASN A 38 8.00 -29.04 1.57
N ASN A 39 6.84 -29.20 0.93
CA ASN A 39 6.57 -28.60 -0.37
C ASN A 39 6.51 -27.06 -0.27
N ALA A 40 5.84 -26.53 0.76
CA ALA A 40 5.79 -25.09 1.00
C ALA A 40 7.17 -24.48 1.28
N ARG A 41 8.07 -25.20 1.97
CA ARG A 41 9.48 -24.77 2.17
C ARG A 41 10.29 -24.78 0.89
N LYS A 42 10.03 -25.74 -0.03
CA LYS A 42 10.73 -25.84 -1.30
C LYS A 42 10.24 -24.81 -2.30
N ASP A 43 8.94 -24.58 -2.38
CA ASP A 43 8.31 -23.68 -3.33
C ASP A 43 7.15 -22.90 -2.65
N PRO A 44 7.49 -21.85 -1.87
CA PRO A 44 6.52 -21.17 -1.02
C PRO A 44 5.42 -20.45 -1.80
N TYR A 45 5.72 -19.87 -2.95
CA TYR A 45 4.71 -19.13 -3.72
C TYR A 45 3.63 -20.05 -4.29
N ARG A 46 3.97 -21.32 -4.59
CA ARG A 46 3.06 -22.30 -5.20
C ARG A 46 2.30 -23.12 -4.14
N TYR A 47 3.01 -23.60 -3.11
CA TYR A 47 2.46 -24.55 -2.13
C TYR A 47 2.22 -23.93 -0.76
N GLY A 48 2.63 -22.70 -0.53
CA GLY A 48 2.34 -22.01 0.72
C GLY A 48 0.87 -21.69 0.89
N TRP A 49 0.43 -21.50 2.12
CA TRP A 49 -0.95 -21.15 2.42
C TRP A 49 -1.31 -19.78 1.84
N VAL A 50 -2.46 -19.71 1.17
CA VAL A 50 -3.03 -18.51 0.59
C VAL A 50 -4.23 -18.10 1.44
N LEU A 51 -4.15 -16.95 2.10
CA LEU A 51 -5.24 -16.39 2.90
C LEU A 51 -6.44 -16.04 2.00
N ASP A 52 -7.66 -16.10 2.56
CA ASP A 52 -8.85 -15.87 1.75
C ASP A 52 -8.93 -14.45 1.18
N HIS A 53 -8.53 -13.44 1.94
CA HIS A 53 -8.45 -12.08 1.43
C HIS A 53 -7.38 -11.92 0.33
N TRP A 54 -6.34 -12.77 0.30
CA TRP A 54 -5.38 -12.81 -0.81
C TRP A 54 -5.99 -13.37 -2.08
N LYS A 55 -6.87 -14.38 -1.97
CA LYS A 55 -7.61 -14.92 -3.13
C LYS A 55 -8.50 -13.85 -3.74
N GLN A 56 -9.19 -13.07 -2.92
CA GLN A 56 -10.00 -11.94 -3.37
C GLN A 56 -9.15 -10.87 -4.05
N ALA A 57 -8.00 -10.50 -3.44
CA ALA A 57 -7.06 -9.55 -4.04
C ALA A 57 -6.53 -10.06 -5.40
N GLU A 58 -6.18 -11.35 -5.52
CA GLU A 58 -5.73 -11.96 -6.78
C GLU A 58 -6.82 -11.89 -7.85
N GLN A 59 -8.08 -12.18 -7.50
CA GLN A 59 -9.23 -12.07 -8.43
C GLN A 59 -9.43 -10.63 -8.91
N MET A 60 -9.35 -9.66 -8.02
CA MET A 60 -9.44 -8.24 -8.37
C MET A 60 -8.26 -7.81 -9.26
N PHE A 61 -7.06 -8.30 -8.97
CA PHE A 61 -5.86 -7.99 -9.76
C PHE A 61 -5.90 -8.59 -11.16
N HIS A 62 -6.52 -9.75 -11.34
CA HIS A 62 -6.78 -10.30 -12.69
C HIS A 62 -7.66 -9.36 -13.53
N LYS A 63 -8.67 -8.75 -12.94
CA LYS A 63 -9.67 -7.94 -13.63
C LYS A 63 -9.19 -6.51 -13.91
N HIS A 64 -8.43 -5.91 -12.99
CA HIS A 64 -8.09 -4.49 -13.03
C HIS A 64 -6.61 -4.27 -13.37
N ARG A 65 -6.31 -3.08 -13.92
CA ARG A 65 -4.94 -2.66 -14.24
C ARG A 65 -4.14 -2.32 -13.00
N THR A 66 -4.81 -1.82 -11.97
CA THR A 66 -4.21 -1.49 -10.68
C THR A 66 -4.90 -2.26 -9.58
N LEU A 67 -4.13 -2.80 -8.64
CA LEU A 67 -4.63 -3.31 -7.38
C LEU A 67 -4.09 -2.43 -6.25
N LEU A 68 -5.00 -1.79 -5.52
CA LEU A 68 -4.70 -1.06 -4.29
C LEU A 68 -5.10 -1.91 -3.09
N LEU A 69 -4.11 -2.31 -2.28
CA LEU A 69 -4.32 -2.97 -1.01
C LEU A 69 -4.15 -1.97 0.12
N LEU A 70 -5.24 -1.64 0.77
CA LEU A 70 -5.25 -0.84 1.99
C LEU A 70 -5.26 -1.81 3.17
N GLY A 71 -4.13 -1.94 3.85
CA GLY A 71 -3.98 -2.98 4.88
C GLY A 71 -3.78 -2.41 6.26
N ALA A 72 -4.48 -3.01 7.22
CA ALA A 72 -4.26 -2.85 8.64
C ALA A 72 -2.84 -3.30 9.05
N ASN A 73 -2.46 -3.06 10.29
CA ASN A 73 -1.19 -3.54 10.82
C ASN A 73 -1.16 -5.08 10.79
N ARG A 74 -0.02 -5.63 10.36
CA ARG A 74 0.22 -7.09 10.29
C ARG A 74 -0.83 -7.88 9.50
N SER A 75 -1.55 -7.24 8.59
CA SER A 75 -2.59 -7.90 7.78
C SER A 75 -2.04 -8.77 6.63
N GLY A 76 -0.72 -8.83 6.44
CA GLY A 76 -0.09 -9.66 5.42
C GLY A 76 0.00 -9.02 4.03
N LYS A 77 -0.17 -7.70 3.90
CA LYS A 77 -0.11 -6.99 2.61
C LYS A 77 1.26 -7.08 1.92
N THR A 78 2.36 -6.84 2.63
CA THR A 78 3.72 -6.95 2.08
C THR A 78 4.04 -8.39 1.68
N THR A 79 3.60 -9.36 2.49
CA THR A 79 3.74 -10.79 2.21
C THR A 79 2.98 -11.18 0.95
N TYR A 80 1.74 -10.68 0.77
CA TYR A 80 0.99 -10.84 -0.48
C TYR A 80 1.73 -10.23 -1.68
N GLY A 81 2.24 -9.00 -1.52
CA GLY A 81 2.99 -8.30 -2.57
C GLY A 81 4.22 -9.10 -3.02
N ALA A 82 5.00 -9.60 -2.07
CA ALA A 82 6.16 -10.43 -2.33
C ALA A 82 5.80 -11.72 -3.09
N ARG A 83 4.74 -12.43 -2.62
CA ARG A 83 4.23 -13.63 -3.29
C ARG A 83 3.77 -13.33 -4.73
N ALA A 84 3.05 -12.24 -4.94
CA ALA A 84 2.54 -11.86 -6.26
C ALA A 84 3.68 -11.51 -7.22
N VAL A 85 4.70 -10.78 -6.76
CA VAL A 85 5.88 -10.43 -7.56
C VAL A 85 6.70 -11.66 -7.92
N VAL A 86 6.95 -12.57 -6.96
CA VAL A 86 7.67 -13.82 -7.23
C VAL A 86 6.90 -14.70 -8.21
N LYS A 87 5.59 -14.87 -7.99
CA LYS A 87 4.74 -15.65 -8.91
C LYS A 87 4.77 -15.05 -10.32
N ALA A 88 4.63 -13.72 -10.45
CA ALA A 88 4.71 -13.05 -11.74
C ALA A 88 6.08 -13.24 -12.41
N ALA A 89 7.17 -13.15 -11.65
CA ALA A 89 8.53 -13.31 -12.21
C ALA A 89 8.84 -14.76 -12.61
N VAL A 90 8.30 -15.75 -11.90
CA VAL A 90 8.56 -17.17 -12.19
C VAL A 90 7.65 -17.68 -13.30
N GLU A 91 6.36 -17.34 -13.29
CA GLU A 91 5.39 -17.83 -14.27
C GLU A 91 5.45 -17.09 -15.62
N ASN A 92 5.86 -15.82 -15.63
CA ASN A 92 5.96 -15.00 -16.83
C ASN A 92 7.43 -14.94 -17.29
N GLU A 93 7.67 -15.20 -18.56
CA GLU A 93 9.01 -15.15 -19.13
C GLU A 93 9.46 -13.70 -19.42
N GLU A 94 10.76 -13.42 -19.28
CA GLU A 94 11.38 -12.11 -19.61
C GLU A 94 10.69 -10.92 -18.90
N SER A 95 10.12 -11.15 -17.71
CA SER A 95 9.42 -10.13 -16.96
C SER A 95 10.39 -9.13 -16.32
N LEU A 96 10.16 -7.83 -16.46
CA LEU A 96 10.88 -6.80 -15.71
C LEU A 96 9.93 -6.16 -14.70
N ILE A 97 10.21 -6.39 -13.41
CA ILE A 97 9.38 -5.91 -12.31
C ILE A 97 10.20 -4.97 -11.43
N PHE A 98 9.69 -3.75 -11.20
CA PHE A 98 10.27 -2.81 -10.25
C PHE A 98 9.52 -2.86 -8.92
N CYS A 99 10.25 -3.00 -7.82
CA CYS A 99 9.74 -2.96 -6.46
C CYS A 99 10.23 -1.68 -5.78
N PHE A 100 9.30 -0.84 -5.35
CA PHE A 100 9.60 0.42 -4.68
C PHE A 100 9.24 0.35 -3.20
N SER A 101 10.09 0.93 -2.36
CA SER A 101 9.87 1.06 -0.92
C SER A 101 10.27 2.46 -0.43
N GLN A 102 9.91 2.79 0.81
CA GLN A 102 10.14 4.10 1.40
C GLN A 102 11.62 4.47 1.45
N ASN A 103 12.46 3.55 1.95
CA ASN A 103 13.90 3.73 2.09
C ASN A 103 14.63 2.38 1.95
N GLN A 104 15.97 2.45 1.90
CA GLN A 104 16.81 1.26 1.70
C GLN A 104 16.69 0.26 2.84
N GLU A 105 16.63 0.70 4.08
CA GLU A 105 16.52 -0.17 5.25
C GLU A 105 15.21 -0.96 5.23
N THR A 106 14.08 -0.29 5.04
CA THR A 106 12.77 -0.94 4.90
C THR A 106 12.74 -1.88 3.69
N SER A 107 13.38 -1.48 2.58
CA SER A 107 13.50 -2.36 1.41
C SER A 107 14.20 -3.66 1.76
N VAL A 108 15.37 -3.60 2.39
CA VAL A 108 16.19 -4.79 2.72
C VAL A 108 15.53 -5.66 3.77
N LEU A 109 15.11 -5.05 4.89
CA LEU A 109 14.62 -5.81 6.05
C LEU A 109 13.22 -6.39 5.85
N VAL A 110 12.39 -5.76 5.00
CA VAL A 110 10.98 -6.14 4.85
C VAL A 110 10.68 -6.62 3.44
N GLN A 111 10.79 -5.74 2.43
CA GLN A 111 10.34 -6.06 1.07
C GLN A 111 11.20 -7.13 0.40
N GLN A 112 12.53 -6.96 0.41
CA GLN A 112 13.47 -7.91 -0.21
C GLN A 112 13.54 -9.24 0.55
N SER A 113 13.46 -9.20 1.87
CA SER A 113 13.38 -10.39 2.72
C SER A 113 12.15 -11.22 2.38
N ALA A 114 10.97 -10.59 2.28
CA ALA A 114 9.73 -11.26 1.90
C ALA A 114 9.81 -11.86 0.48
N VAL A 115 10.38 -11.13 -0.49
CA VAL A 115 10.60 -11.67 -1.84
C VAL A 115 11.53 -12.87 -1.81
N TYR A 116 12.64 -12.81 -1.06
CA TYR A 116 13.56 -13.94 -0.93
C TYR A 116 12.89 -15.16 -0.28
N GLU A 117 12.04 -14.95 0.73
CA GLU A 117 11.30 -16.05 1.38
C GLU A 117 10.39 -16.79 0.40
N TYR A 118 9.69 -16.08 -0.49
CA TYR A 118 8.76 -16.68 -1.47
C TYR A 118 9.44 -17.30 -2.68
N LEU A 119 10.72 -17.04 -2.93
CA LEU A 119 11.44 -17.71 -4.02
C LEU A 119 11.51 -19.23 -3.79
N PRO A 120 11.34 -20.06 -4.84
CA PRO A 120 11.65 -21.48 -4.79
C PRO A 120 13.07 -21.73 -4.30
N ALA A 121 13.27 -22.78 -3.51
CA ALA A 121 14.57 -23.11 -2.93
C ALA A 121 15.67 -23.33 -3.97
N GLU A 122 15.30 -23.87 -5.14
CA GLU A 122 16.22 -24.06 -6.27
C GLU A 122 16.76 -22.74 -6.84
N LEU A 123 15.96 -21.66 -6.79
CA LEU A 123 16.32 -20.32 -7.27
C LEU A 123 17.09 -19.50 -6.23
N LYS A 124 17.14 -19.95 -4.97
CA LYS A 124 17.91 -19.27 -3.89
C LYS A 124 19.39 -19.55 -3.91
N LYS A 125 19.85 -20.49 -4.73
CA LYS A 125 21.27 -20.80 -4.88
C LYS A 125 22.00 -19.60 -5.47
N LYS A 126 23.19 -19.29 -4.93
CA LYS A 126 24.04 -18.23 -5.46
C LYS A 126 24.37 -18.52 -6.91
N ALA A 127 24.12 -17.56 -7.78
CA ALA A 127 24.41 -17.61 -9.19
C ALA A 127 24.93 -16.24 -9.65
N THR A 128 25.88 -16.22 -10.56
CA THR A 128 26.54 -15.00 -11.07
C THR A 128 26.54 -14.92 -12.59
N GLU A 129 25.77 -15.79 -13.24
CA GLU A 129 25.64 -15.82 -14.69
C GLU A 129 24.76 -14.67 -15.19
N GLU A 130 24.93 -14.31 -16.44
CA GLU A 130 24.15 -13.26 -17.10
C GLU A 130 22.66 -13.61 -17.19
N THR A 131 22.37 -14.90 -17.37
CA THR A 131 21.01 -15.46 -17.47
C THR A 131 20.40 -15.87 -16.14
N HIS A 132 21.21 -16.00 -15.09
CA HIS A 132 20.77 -16.30 -13.74
C HIS A 132 21.68 -15.58 -12.75
N TYR A 133 21.17 -14.53 -12.14
CA TYR A 133 21.90 -13.76 -11.14
C TYR A 133 21.15 -13.77 -9.81
N MET A 134 21.78 -14.33 -8.78
CA MET A 134 21.25 -14.40 -7.43
C MET A 134 22.37 -14.14 -6.43
N SER A 135 22.29 -13.00 -5.75
CA SER A 135 23.17 -12.65 -4.64
C SER A 135 22.37 -11.94 -3.60
N TYR A 136 22.09 -12.63 -2.50
CA TYR A 136 21.28 -12.14 -1.37
C TYR A 136 22.00 -12.36 -0.06
N SER A 137 21.91 -11.40 0.84
CA SER A 137 22.29 -11.55 2.25
C SER A 137 21.22 -10.89 3.14
N MET A 138 21.03 -11.41 4.34
CA MET A 138 20.07 -10.81 5.29
C MET A 138 20.44 -9.37 5.68
N GLN A 139 21.73 -9.03 5.66
CA GLN A 139 22.23 -7.70 6.05
C GLN A 139 22.07 -6.67 4.92
N ASN A 140 22.29 -7.06 3.67
CA ASN A 140 22.39 -6.12 2.55
C ASN A 140 21.27 -6.30 1.51
N GLY A 141 20.41 -7.31 1.68
CA GLY A 141 19.40 -7.67 0.69
C GLY A 141 20.00 -8.23 -0.60
N PHE A 142 19.28 -8.01 -1.69
CA PHE A 142 19.76 -8.32 -3.04
C PHE A 142 20.81 -7.29 -3.49
N ALA A 143 21.78 -7.72 -4.30
CA ALA A 143 22.74 -6.81 -4.89
C ALA A 143 22.05 -5.74 -5.76
N ASN A 144 22.75 -4.64 -6.06
CA ASN A 144 22.22 -3.48 -6.80
C ASN A 144 21.50 -3.79 -8.11
N LYS A 145 21.84 -4.92 -8.75
CA LYS A 145 21.17 -5.40 -9.98
C LYS A 145 19.83 -6.07 -9.73
N GLY A 146 19.45 -6.27 -8.45
CA GLY A 146 18.30 -7.10 -8.09
C GLY A 146 18.62 -8.59 -8.29
N LEU A 147 17.63 -9.33 -8.80
CA LEU A 147 17.81 -10.73 -9.16
C LEU A 147 17.37 -10.97 -10.60
N VAL A 148 18.01 -11.94 -11.26
CA VAL A 148 17.67 -12.42 -12.60
C VAL A 148 17.41 -13.92 -12.51
N LEU A 149 16.25 -14.35 -12.96
CA LEU A 149 15.82 -15.75 -12.95
C LEU A 149 16.22 -16.45 -14.26
N PRO A 150 16.32 -17.81 -14.28
CA PRO A 150 16.69 -18.56 -15.49
C PRO A 150 15.76 -18.32 -16.69
N ASN A 151 14.50 -17.96 -16.46
CA ASN A 151 13.55 -17.55 -17.51
C ASN A 151 13.75 -16.11 -18.00
N LYS A 152 14.89 -15.48 -17.66
CA LYS A 152 15.29 -14.10 -17.95
C LYS A 152 14.45 -13.02 -17.28
N SER A 153 13.55 -13.39 -16.37
CA SER A 153 12.81 -12.42 -15.58
C SER A 153 13.73 -11.74 -14.57
N ARG A 154 13.47 -10.45 -14.34
CA ARG A 154 14.25 -9.61 -13.44
C ARG A 154 13.36 -8.89 -12.45
N ILE A 155 13.75 -8.90 -11.18
CA ILE A 155 13.16 -8.07 -10.13
C ILE A 155 14.21 -7.05 -9.67
N VAL A 156 13.86 -5.77 -9.72
CA VAL A 156 14.74 -4.65 -9.37
C VAL A 156 14.15 -3.88 -8.21
N PHE A 157 14.96 -3.65 -7.17
CA PHE A 157 14.53 -2.91 -5.99
C PHE A 157 15.03 -1.47 -6.04
N LYS A 158 14.15 -0.52 -5.75
CA LYS A 158 14.41 0.92 -5.72
C LYS A 158 13.68 1.56 -4.54
N THR A 159 14.13 2.74 -4.14
CA THR A 159 13.41 3.55 -3.16
C THR A 159 12.74 4.75 -3.82
N TYR A 160 11.71 5.29 -3.16
CA TYR A 160 11.07 6.52 -3.65
C TYR A 160 12.05 7.69 -3.70
N SER A 161 12.99 7.78 -2.75
CA SER A 161 14.03 8.80 -2.76
C SER A 161 14.99 8.68 -3.94
N GLN A 162 15.35 7.45 -4.35
CA GLN A 162 16.15 7.23 -5.55
C GLN A 162 15.43 7.69 -6.82
N PHE A 163 14.11 7.48 -6.90
CA PHE A 163 13.32 8.01 -8.01
C PHE A 163 13.26 9.54 -7.99
N GLN A 164 13.07 10.16 -6.83
CA GLN A 164 13.06 11.62 -6.70
C GLN A 164 14.40 12.27 -7.10
N GLN A 165 15.51 11.63 -6.75
CA GLN A 165 16.86 12.09 -7.13
C GLN A 165 17.14 11.90 -8.61
N ASN A 166 16.60 10.85 -9.21
CA ASN A 166 16.81 10.53 -10.62
C ASN A 166 15.51 10.00 -11.25
N GLN A 167 14.71 10.91 -11.77
CA GLN A 167 13.42 10.59 -12.40
C GLN A 167 13.59 9.82 -13.73
N THR A 168 14.78 9.81 -14.31
CA THR A 168 15.07 9.09 -15.57
C THR A 168 15.29 7.59 -15.35
N ILE A 169 15.29 7.11 -14.10
CA ILE A 169 15.54 5.70 -13.76
C ILE A 169 14.63 4.70 -14.47
N LEU A 170 13.46 5.15 -14.92
CA LEU A 170 12.49 4.36 -15.67
C LEU A 170 12.55 4.61 -17.18
N GLU A 171 13.35 5.55 -17.65
CA GLU A 171 13.40 5.90 -19.08
C GLU A 171 13.87 4.73 -19.94
N GLY A 172 13.20 4.51 -21.07
CA GLY A 172 13.50 3.38 -21.96
C GLY A 172 13.09 2.01 -21.45
N MET A 173 12.63 1.87 -20.20
CA MET A 173 12.24 0.59 -19.63
C MET A 173 10.87 0.13 -20.16
N LYS A 174 10.73 -1.18 -20.39
CA LYS A 174 9.47 -1.84 -20.72
C LYS A 174 9.14 -2.77 -19.56
N LEU A 175 8.17 -2.40 -18.74
CA LEU A 175 7.84 -3.13 -17.51
C LEU A 175 6.83 -4.24 -17.78
N GLY A 176 6.96 -5.34 -17.03
CA GLY A 176 6.18 -6.56 -17.20
C GLY A 176 6.82 -7.53 -18.18
N SER A 177 6.05 -8.52 -18.59
CA SER A 177 6.45 -9.58 -19.52
C SER A 177 5.85 -9.38 -20.92
N PRO A 178 6.57 -9.65 -21.99
CA PRO A 178 6.01 -9.70 -23.33
C PRO A 178 5.11 -10.92 -23.54
N ARG A 179 5.23 -11.96 -22.71
CA ARG A 179 4.50 -13.25 -22.82
C ARG A 179 3.95 -13.66 -21.44
N PRO A 180 2.98 -12.92 -20.89
CA PRO A 180 2.46 -13.23 -19.58
C PRO A 180 1.56 -14.48 -19.60
N LYS A 181 1.86 -15.42 -18.69
CA LYS A 181 1.05 -16.63 -18.43
C LYS A 181 0.17 -16.45 -17.18
N TRP A 182 0.54 -15.48 -16.33
CA TRP A 182 -0.19 -15.07 -15.14
C TRP A 182 -0.34 -13.54 -15.12
N ILE A 183 -0.77 -12.94 -14.00
CA ILE A 183 -0.90 -11.48 -13.85
C ILE A 183 0.41 -10.80 -14.26
N ASN A 184 0.35 -9.90 -15.22
CA ASN A 184 1.52 -9.22 -15.75
C ASN A 184 1.93 -8.05 -14.85
N VAL A 185 2.57 -8.33 -13.73
CA VAL A 185 3.02 -7.30 -12.78
C VAL A 185 4.20 -6.53 -13.38
N GLY A 186 4.08 -5.22 -13.50
CA GLY A 186 5.16 -4.34 -13.94
C GLY A 186 5.84 -3.61 -12.79
N ALA A 187 5.08 -3.25 -11.75
CA ALA A 187 5.65 -2.66 -10.55
C ALA A 187 4.84 -3.00 -9.30
N TRP A 188 5.54 -2.99 -8.17
CA TRP A 188 5.02 -3.07 -6.82
C TRP A 188 5.55 -1.92 -5.98
N CYS A 189 4.65 -1.07 -5.51
CA CYS A 189 4.96 0.02 -4.59
C CYS A 189 4.47 -0.37 -3.19
N ASP A 190 5.39 -0.59 -2.26
CA ASP A 190 5.09 -0.98 -0.87
C ASP A 190 5.20 0.22 0.07
N GLU A 191 4.23 0.32 0.98
CA GLU A 191 4.05 1.41 1.93
C GLU A 191 3.89 2.79 1.25
N TYR A 192 4.17 3.88 1.95
CA TYR A 192 3.93 5.27 1.54
C TYR A 192 4.46 5.59 0.13
N LEU A 193 3.60 6.18 -0.71
CA LEU A 193 3.95 6.72 -2.02
C LEU A 193 3.84 8.26 -1.98
N MET A 194 4.94 8.94 -2.30
CA MET A 194 5.01 10.39 -2.35
C MET A 194 4.52 10.93 -3.70
N GLY A 195 3.23 11.27 -3.76
CA GLY A 195 2.62 11.95 -4.91
C GLY A 195 2.40 11.07 -6.15
N MET A 196 1.84 11.66 -7.20
CA MET A 196 1.39 10.96 -8.41
C MET A 196 2.49 10.77 -9.46
N GLU A 197 3.61 11.50 -9.38
CA GLU A 197 4.61 11.56 -10.44
C GLU A 197 5.22 10.19 -10.80
N LEU A 198 5.55 9.37 -9.78
CA LEU A 198 6.03 8.02 -10.02
C LEU A 198 4.99 7.16 -10.74
N LEU A 199 3.71 7.29 -10.35
CA LEU A 199 2.62 6.52 -10.96
C LEU A 199 2.45 6.88 -12.43
N ASP A 200 2.48 8.16 -12.78
CA ASP A 200 2.38 8.62 -14.17
C ASP A 200 3.51 8.04 -15.03
N ARG A 201 4.74 8.06 -14.51
CA ARG A 201 5.88 7.44 -15.18
C ARG A 201 5.72 5.93 -15.34
N LEU A 202 5.23 5.23 -14.31
CA LEU A 202 4.98 3.79 -14.37
C LEU A 202 3.91 3.44 -15.40
N TYR A 203 2.78 4.18 -15.43
CA TYR A 203 1.71 3.91 -16.40
C TYR A 203 2.15 4.06 -17.86
N ILE A 204 3.05 5.01 -18.14
CA ILE A 204 3.68 5.12 -19.46
C ILE A 204 4.50 3.85 -19.78
N ARG A 205 5.24 3.31 -18.82
CA ARG A 205 6.09 2.12 -19.02
C ARG A 205 5.31 0.80 -19.13
N PHE A 206 4.09 0.78 -18.59
CA PHE A 206 3.19 -0.37 -18.70
C PHE A 206 2.53 -0.50 -20.08
N SER A 207 2.53 0.55 -20.89
CA SER A 207 1.81 0.56 -22.16
C SER A 207 2.33 -0.47 -23.16
N THR A 208 3.63 -0.81 -23.11
CA THR A 208 4.23 -1.75 -24.08
C THR A 208 3.72 -3.19 -23.92
N PHE A 209 3.59 -3.65 -22.67
CA PHE A 209 3.20 -5.04 -22.38
C PHE A 209 1.88 -5.14 -21.62
N ASN A 210 1.12 -4.03 -21.53
CA ASN A 210 -0.13 -3.94 -20.76
C ASN A 210 0.03 -4.48 -19.33
N SER A 211 1.13 -4.12 -18.70
CA SER A 211 1.43 -4.58 -17.35
C SER A 211 0.65 -3.82 -16.29
N LYS A 212 0.68 -4.32 -15.07
CA LYS A 212 -0.20 -3.95 -13.97
C LYS A 212 0.59 -3.41 -12.78
N LEU A 213 -0.07 -2.56 -12.01
CA LEU A 213 0.45 -1.94 -10.80
C LEU A 213 -0.12 -2.58 -9.55
N LEU A 214 0.76 -2.95 -8.62
CA LEU A 214 0.41 -3.36 -7.27
C LEU A 214 0.81 -2.27 -6.28
N LEU A 215 -0.13 -1.82 -5.47
CA LEU A 215 0.07 -0.86 -4.38
C LEU A 215 -0.34 -1.51 -3.06
N THR A 216 0.55 -1.48 -2.06
CA THR A 216 0.30 -2.09 -0.75
C THR A 216 0.60 -1.07 0.35
N PHE A 217 -0.44 -0.44 0.91
CA PHE A 217 -0.30 0.66 1.85
C PHE A 217 -0.94 0.36 3.21
N THR A 218 -0.30 0.84 4.28
CA THR A 218 -0.99 1.08 5.55
C THR A 218 -1.36 2.56 5.55
N PRO A 219 -2.65 2.94 5.60
CA PRO A 219 -3.06 4.34 5.49
C PRO A 219 -2.83 5.12 6.80
N LYS A 220 -1.59 5.09 7.32
CA LYS A 220 -1.19 5.78 8.56
C LYS A 220 -1.33 7.29 8.46
N ASP A 221 -1.06 7.83 7.27
CA ASP A 221 -1.16 9.25 6.97
C ASP A 221 -2.57 9.64 6.45
N GLY A 222 -3.52 8.74 6.61
CA GLY A 222 -4.92 8.92 6.24
C GLY A 222 -5.14 8.96 4.73
N VAL A 223 -5.99 9.89 4.29
CA VAL A 223 -6.34 10.07 2.88
C VAL A 223 -5.31 10.98 2.21
N THR A 224 -4.16 10.42 1.83
CA THR A 224 -3.15 11.13 1.01
C THR A 224 -3.69 11.41 -0.40
N GLU A 225 -3.01 12.26 -1.17
CA GLU A 225 -3.37 12.54 -2.57
C GLU A 225 -3.50 11.25 -3.41
N THR A 226 -2.54 10.35 -3.27
CA THR A 226 -2.55 9.06 -3.98
C THR A 226 -3.73 8.19 -3.57
N VAL A 227 -4.01 8.07 -2.27
CA VAL A 227 -5.15 7.30 -1.76
C VAL A 227 -6.46 7.92 -2.25
N ARG A 228 -6.59 9.25 -2.17
CA ARG A 228 -7.76 9.99 -2.67
C ARG A 228 -7.97 9.74 -4.15
N TYR A 229 -6.91 9.82 -4.96
CA TYR A 229 -7.00 9.58 -6.41
C TYR A 229 -7.69 8.26 -6.73
N TYR A 230 -7.39 7.18 -6.02
CA TYR A 230 -8.00 5.87 -6.28
C TYR A 230 -9.37 5.70 -5.61
N LEU A 231 -9.62 6.34 -4.47
CA LEU A 231 -10.88 6.21 -3.76
C LEU A 231 -12.00 7.10 -4.30
N ASP A 232 -11.65 8.26 -4.89
CA ASP A 232 -12.65 9.17 -5.46
C ASP A 232 -13.40 8.51 -6.62
N GLY A 233 -14.72 8.32 -6.42
CA GLY A 233 -15.60 7.63 -7.37
C GLY A 233 -15.57 6.10 -7.27
N ALA A 234 -14.89 5.52 -6.26
CA ALA A 234 -14.92 4.09 -6.03
C ALA A 234 -16.28 3.63 -5.51
N LYS A 235 -16.76 2.48 -6.02
CA LYS A 235 -18.01 1.82 -5.59
C LYS A 235 -17.69 0.66 -4.67
N THR A 236 -18.38 0.56 -3.55
CA THR A 236 -18.25 -0.56 -2.62
C THR A 236 -18.92 -1.81 -3.20
N LEU A 237 -18.16 -2.89 -3.29
CA LEU A 237 -18.62 -4.22 -3.71
C LEU A 237 -18.97 -5.08 -2.50
N GLU A 238 -18.17 -4.97 -1.42
CA GLU A 238 -18.31 -5.74 -0.20
C GLU A 238 -17.98 -4.88 1.01
N SER A 239 -18.76 -5.05 2.08
CA SER A 239 -18.50 -4.46 3.39
C SER A 239 -18.59 -5.55 4.45
N ARG A 240 -17.82 -5.40 5.53
CA ARG A 240 -17.83 -6.33 6.67
C ARG A 240 -18.03 -5.61 7.99
N PRO A 241 -18.62 -6.26 9.01
CA PRO A 241 -18.77 -5.67 10.32
C PRO A 241 -17.41 -5.48 11.00
N ALA A 242 -17.21 -4.30 11.57
CA ALA A 242 -16.04 -3.96 12.37
C ALA A 242 -16.36 -4.23 13.86
N GLU A 243 -15.96 -5.37 14.37
CA GLU A 243 -16.28 -5.82 15.74
C GLU A 243 -15.78 -4.86 16.83
N LEU A 244 -14.64 -4.19 16.58
CA LEU A 244 -14.10 -3.19 17.52
C LEU A 244 -14.82 -1.84 17.46
N LEU A 245 -15.81 -1.69 16.58
CA LEU A 245 -16.57 -0.47 16.33
C LEU A 245 -18.09 -0.80 16.28
N ASP A 246 -18.57 -1.51 17.28
CA ASP A 246 -20.00 -1.88 17.46
C ASP A 246 -20.62 -2.51 16.19
N ASN A 247 -19.83 -3.35 15.50
CA ASN A 247 -20.21 -4.00 14.26
C ASN A 247 -20.60 -3.05 13.11
N ARG A 248 -20.14 -1.80 13.14
CA ARG A 248 -20.33 -0.89 12.03
C ARG A 248 -19.73 -1.49 10.75
N MET A 249 -20.47 -1.36 9.65
CA MET A 249 -20.02 -1.85 8.35
C MET A 249 -18.87 -0.97 7.84
N VAL A 250 -17.73 -1.62 7.52
CA VAL A 250 -16.57 -0.98 6.90
C VAL A 250 -16.31 -1.59 5.52
N PRO A 251 -15.74 -0.84 4.57
CA PRO A 251 -15.45 -1.36 3.24
C PRO A 251 -14.44 -2.51 3.33
N TYR A 252 -14.68 -3.54 2.53
CA TYR A 252 -13.79 -4.71 2.41
C TYR A 252 -13.28 -4.88 0.98
N ALA A 253 -14.11 -4.61 -0.03
CA ALA A 253 -13.71 -4.52 -1.42
C ALA A 253 -14.46 -3.38 -2.12
N GLN A 254 -13.72 -2.65 -2.96
CA GLN A 254 -14.26 -1.58 -3.80
C GLN A 254 -13.68 -1.67 -5.20
N VAL A 255 -14.34 -1.03 -6.15
CA VAL A 255 -13.86 -0.89 -7.53
C VAL A 255 -13.97 0.56 -7.98
N ASN A 256 -12.93 1.05 -8.61
CA ASN A 256 -12.96 2.32 -9.30
C ASN A 256 -12.85 2.05 -10.81
N GLU A 257 -13.99 2.03 -11.48
CA GLU A 257 -14.07 1.74 -12.92
C GLU A 257 -13.33 2.79 -13.75
N SER A 258 -13.48 4.07 -13.41
CA SER A 258 -12.83 5.17 -14.14
C SER A 258 -11.30 5.12 -14.08
N LYS A 259 -10.74 4.50 -13.04
CA LYS A 259 -9.30 4.33 -12.84
C LYS A 259 -8.84 2.89 -13.13
N ASN A 260 -9.75 2.01 -13.56
CA ASN A 260 -9.49 0.58 -13.74
C ASN A 260 -8.75 -0.03 -12.55
N THR A 261 -9.27 0.21 -11.34
CA THR A 261 -8.61 -0.13 -10.07
C THR A 261 -9.51 -0.99 -9.21
N GLY A 262 -8.98 -2.15 -8.79
CA GLY A 262 -9.53 -2.94 -7.69
C GLY A 262 -8.94 -2.48 -6.37
N ILE A 263 -9.75 -2.35 -5.34
CA ILE A 263 -9.35 -1.91 -4.01
C ILE A 263 -9.80 -2.97 -3.01
N VAL A 264 -8.88 -3.48 -2.21
CA VAL A 264 -9.16 -4.50 -1.19
C VAL A 264 -8.59 -4.07 0.14
N TYR A 265 -9.38 -4.21 1.19
CA TYR A 265 -9.01 -3.88 2.55
C TYR A 265 -8.60 -5.14 3.29
N PHE A 266 -7.35 -5.19 3.75
CA PHE A 266 -6.83 -6.31 4.53
C PHE A 266 -7.00 -6.02 6.01
N HIS A 267 -7.95 -6.66 6.66
CA HIS A 267 -8.16 -6.54 8.10
C HIS A 267 -7.11 -7.38 8.86
N SER A 268 -6.65 -6.89 10.02
CA SER A 268 -5.68 -7.63 10.84
C SER A 268 -6.21 -8.99 11.28
N LYS A 269 -7.52 -9.10 11.56
CA LYS A 269 -8.17 -10.34 11.99
C LYS A 269 -8.07 -11.47 10.95
N ASP A 270 -8.04 -11.11 9.66
CA ASP A 270 -8.02 -12.09 8.57
C ASP A 270 -6.65 -12.78 8.43
N ASN A 271 -5.62 -12.27 9.11
CA ASN A 271 -4.30 -12.90 9.17
C ASN A 271 -4.12 -13.59 10.54
N PRO A 272 -4.11 -14.92 10.61
CA PRO A 272 -3.98 -15.66 11.86
C PRO A 272 -2.67 -15.38 12.64
N TRP A 273 -1.65 -14.86 11.95
CA TRP A 273 -0.35 -14.52 12.57
C TRP A 273 -0.20 -13.03 12.88
N SER A 274 -1.29 -12.26 12.78
CA SER A 274 -1.26 -10.81 13.02
C SER A 274 -1.01 -10.45 14.49
N GLY A 275 -1.33 -11.36 15.44
CA GLY A 275 -1.45 -11.02 16.86
C GLY A 275 -2.64 -10.08 17.08
N TYR A 276 -3.77 -10.40 16.48
CA TYR A 276 -4.97 -9.55 16.46
C TYR A 276 -5.45 -9.14 17.86
N GLU A 277 -5.34 -10.02 18.86
CA GLU A 277 -5.71 -9.74 20.25
C GLU A 277 -4.97 -8.52 20.79
N SER A 278 -3.66 -8.45 20.56
CA SER A 278 -2.84 -7.30 20.99
C SER A 278 -3.23 -6.01 20.25
N ILE A 279 -3.58 -6.10 18.97
CA ILE A 279 -4.07 -4.94 18.20
C ILE A 279 -5.42 -4.48 18.75
N ALA A 280 -6.32 -5.42 19.04
CA ALA A 280 -7.64 -5.15 19.61
C ALA A 280 -7.55 -4.50 20.99
N GLU A 281 -6.65 -4.98 21.87
CA GLU A 281 -6.38 -4.38 23.17
C GLU A 281 -5.88 -2.93 23.04
N GLN A 282 -4.94 -2.68 22.12
CA GLN A 282 -4.45 -1.32 21.87
C GLN A 282 -5.54 -0.39 21.33
N CYS A 283 -6.40 -0.89 20.44
CA CYS A 283 -7.55 -0.11 19.93
C CYS A 283 -8.52 0.26 21.05
N LYS A 284 -8.86 -0.71 21.91
CA LYS A 284 -9.72 -0.48 23.09
C LYS A 284 -9.10 0.50 24.09
N ALA A 285 -7.81 0.33 24.38
CA ALA A 285 -7.09 1.21 25.31
C ALA A 285 -7.03 2.66 24.85
N LYS A 286 -6.91 2.89 23.52
CA LYS A 286 -6.93 4.24 22.96
C LYS A 286 -8.32 4.86 22.89
N GLY A 287 -9.37 4.07 22.72
CA GLY A 287 -10.73 4.55 22.55
C GLY A 287 -10.91 5.47 21.32
N ASP A 288 -10.01 5.40 20.36
CA ASP A 288 -9.98 6.25 19.17
C ASP A 288 -10.47 5.46 17.95
N GLU A 289 -11.61 5.86 17.45
CA GLU A 289 -12.24 5.26 16.27
C GLU A 289 -11.35 5.36 15.02
N THR A 290 -10.74 6.53 14.81
CA THR A 290 -9.86 6.80 13.66
C THR A 290 -8.64 5.87 13.68
N TYR A 291 -8.03 5.74 14.86
CA TYR A 291 -6.94 4.79 15.05
C TYR A 291 -7.38 3.35 14.80
N THR A 292 -8.55 2.96 15.31
CA THR A 292 -9.10 1.60 15.15
C THR A 292 -9.38 1.27 13.68
N LEU A 293 -9.99 2.20 12.93
CA LEU A 293 -10.24 2.04 11.50
C LEU A 293 -8.93 1.78 10.72
N THR A 294 -7.90 2.53 11.01
CA THR A 294 -6.62 2.39 10.32
C THR A 294 -5.85 1.15 10.80
N ALA A 295 -5.73 0.96 12.12
CA ALA A 295 -4.85 -0.07 12.70
C ALA A 295 -5.40 -1.48 12.56
N ALA A 296 -6.73 -1.66 12.66
CA ALA A 296 -7.37 -2.99 12.62
C ALA A 296 -8.02 -3.30 11.28
N TYR A 297 -8.49 -2.30 10.54
CA TYR A 297 -9.30 -2.49 9.32
C TYR A 297 -8.64 -1.94 8.04
N GLY A 298 -7.54 -1.17 8.15
CA GLY A 298 -6.86 -0.59 6.98
C GLY A 298 -7.67 0.50 6.26
N VAL A 299 -8.69 1.04 6.92
CA VAL A 299 -9.54 2.08 6.36
C VAL A 299 -8.87 3.45 6.56
N PRO A 300 -8.58 4.20 5.49
CA PRO A 300 -8.01 5.53 5.61
C PRO A 300 -9.03 6.49 6.21
N THR A 301 -8.58 7.25 7.18
CA THR A 301 -9.39 8.27 7.86
C THR A 301 -8.76 9.64 7.67
N LYS A 302 -9.48 10.70 7.95
CA LYS A 302 -8.88 12.01 8.03
C LYS A 302 -7.86 12.00 9.17
N THR A 303 -6.60 12.26 8.88
CA THR A 303 -5.53 12.20 9.88
C THR A 303 -5.58 13.40 10.80
N TYR A 304 -5.26 13.18 12.08
CA TYR A 304 -4.98 14.23 13.06
C TYR A 304 -3.75 15.08 12.71
N THR A 305 -3.01 14.72 11.65
CA THR A 305 -1.92 15.53 11.08
C THR A 305 -2.42 16.73 10.28
N THR A 306 -3.70 16.83 10.00
CA THR A 306 -4.27 18.10 9.54
C THR A 306 -4.12 19.10 10.67
N LYS A 307 -3.49 20.24 10.42
CA LYS A 307 -3.36 21.34 11.41
C LYS A 307 -4.71 21.75 12.03
N PHE A 308 -5.81 21.34 11.40
CA PHE A 308 -7.18 21.59 11.83
C PHE A 308 -7.99 20.29 11.76
N PRO A 309 -7.83 19.34 12.72
CA PRO A 309 -8.48 18.04 12.68
C PRO A 309 -10.01 18.09 12.71
N ASN A 310 -10.56 19.12 13.35
CA ASN A 310 -12.00 19.34 13.47
C ASN A 310 -12.60 20.18 12.32
N PHE A 311 -11.78 20.54 11.29
CA PHE A 311 -12.28 21.30 10.17
C PHE A 311 -13.17 20.41 9.28
N SER A 312 -14.39 20.85 9.05
CA SER A 312 -15.35 20.27 8.13
C SER A 312 -15.92 21.36 7.23
N VAL A 313 -15.98 21.11 5.93
CA VAL A 313 -16.56 22.05 4.97
C VAL A 313 -18.00 22.37 5.35
N ASP A 314 -18.78 21.38 5.77
CA ASP A 314 -20.19 21.56 6.12
C ASP A 314 -20.42 22.40 7.39
N VAL A 315 -19.43 22.45 8.28
CA VAL A 315 -19.53 23.17 9.57
C VAL A 315 -18.72 24.47 9.55
N ASN A 316 -17.53 24.45 8.94
CA ASN A 316 -16.57 25.56 9.06
C ASN A 316 -16.51 26.47 7.83
N VAL A 317 -17.17 26.10 6.72
CA VAL A 317 -17.21 26.92 5.51
C VAL A 317 -18.63 27.48 5.35
N VAL A 318 -18.70 28.80 5.28
CA VAL A 318 -19.94 29.53 5.06
C VAL A 318 -19.87 30.28 3.71
N LYS A 319 -21.01 30.63 3.18
CA LYS A 319 -21.07 31.46 1.96
C LYS A 319 -20.47 32.85 2.25
N HIS A 320 -19.67 33.35 1.34
CA HIS A 320 -18.99 34.64 1.49
C HIS A 320 -19.98 35.79 1.81
N GLU A 321 -21.12 35.80 1.15
CA GLU A 321 -22.17 36.81 1.33
C GLU A 321 -22.79 36.80 2.74
N SER A 322 -22.61 35.71 3.49
CA SER A 322 -23.13 35.59 4.87
C SER A 322 -22.21 36.20 5.91
N ILE A 323 -21.01 36.63 5.54
CA ILE A 323 -20.02 37.21 6.46
C ILE A 323 -20.20 38.74 6.51
N ASP A 324 -20.83 39.25 7.57
CA ASP A 324 -20.85 40.69 7.83
C ASP A 324 -19.51 41.12 8.48
N LEU A 325 -18.78 41.98 7.80
CA LEU A 325 -17.48 42.50 8.27
C LEU A 325 -17.60 43.76 9.12
N LYS A 326 -18.81 44.31 9.27
CA LYS A 326 -19.05 45.55 10.05
C LYS A 326 -18.84 45.28 11.54
N GLY A 327 -18.10 46.15 12.20
CA GLY A 327 -17.80 46.02 13.61
C GLY A 327 -16.75 44.97 14.01
N LYS A 328 -16.21 44.21 13.05
CA LYS A 328 -15.17 43.22 13.30
C LYS A 328 -13.75 43.82 13.20
N THR A 329 -12.87 43.40 14.07
CA THR A 329 -11.42 43.73 13.95
C THR A 329 -10.82 42.90 12.83
N ARG A 330 -10.07 43.55 11.94
CA ARG A 330 -9.51 42.91 10.76
C ARG A 330 -7.99 42.80 10.85
N TYR A 331 -7.50 41.63 10.47
CA TYR A 331 -6.07 41.34 10.42
C TYR A 331 -5.69 40.88 9.02
N MET A 332 -4.47 41.18 8.63
CA MET A 332 -3.84 40.56 7.46
C MET A 332 -2.61 39.76 7.93
N VAL A 333 -2.54 38.50 7.53
CA VAL A 333 -1.40 37.63 7.80
C VAL A 333 -0.67 37.40 6.49
N LEU A 334 0.64 37.60 6.49
CA LEU A 334 1.52 37.43 5.36
C LEU A 334 2.51 36.31 5.67
N ASP A 335 2.61 35.32 4.80
CA ASP A 335 3.67 34.31 4.79
C ASP A 335 4.64 34.58 3.63
N PRO A 336 5.80 35.22 3.88
CA PRO A 336 6.78 35.54 2.87
C PRO A 336 7.65 34.33 2.56
N ALA A 337 7.52 33.77 1.37
CA ALA A 337 8.35 32.68 0.92
C ALA A 337 9.49 33.17 0.02
N GLY A 338 10.75 32.83 0.33
CA GLY A 338 11.91 33.26 -0.45
C GLY A 338 12.05 32.64 -1.84
N ARG A 339 11.43 31.49 -2.08
CA ARG A 339 11.49 30.75 -3.36
C ARG A 339 10.13 30.30 -3.89
N LYS A 340 9.06 30.63 -3.19
CA LYS A 340 7.68 30.33 -3.56
C LYS A 340 6.86 31.61 -3.53
N ASN A 341 5.64 31.55 -4.04
CA ASN A 341 4.72 32.66 -3.95
C ASN A 341 4.42 33.00 -2.48
N TRP A 342 4.28 34.27 -2.19
CA TRP A 342 3.80 34.71 -0.89
C TRP A 342 2.34 34.30 -0.74
N PHE A 343 1.94 34.07 0.48
CA PHE A 343 0.56 33.76 0.81
C PHE A 343 0.03 34.80 1.79
N MET A 344 -1.14 35.34 1.53
CA MET A 344 -1.80 36.33 2.38
C MET A 344 -3.20 35.85 2.72
N VAL A 345 -3.61 36.06 3.96
CA VAL A 345 -4.94 35.76 4.47
C VAL A 345 -5.49 36.96 5.21
N TRP A 346 -6.72 37.35 4.92
CA TRP A 346 -7.43 38.36 5.67
C TRP A 346 -8.43 37.69 6.61
N ILE A 347 -8.35 38.07 7.88
CA ILE A 347 -9.14 37.49 8.96
C ILE A 347 -9.91 38.61 9.63
N ALA A 348 -11.20 38.38 9.88
CA ALA A 348 -12.01 39.24 10.73
C ALA A 348 -12.34 38.51 12.04
N VAL A 349 -12.21 39.20 13.17
CA VAL A 349 -12.52 38.66 14.48
C VAL A 349 -13.70 39.43 15.06
N ASP A 350 -14.74 38.71 15.47
CA ASP A 350 -15.92 39.32 16.08
C ASP A 350 -15.83 39.42 17.61
N GLU A 351 -16.81 40.01 18.24
CA GLU A 351 -16.86 40.23 19.69
C GLU A 351 -16.87 38.91 20.48
N THR A 352 -17.31 37.82 19.87
CA THR A 352 -17.34 36.49 20.50
C THR A 352 -16.01 35.77 20.40
N GLY A 353 -15.03 36.35 19.69
CA GLY A 353 -13.73 35.73 19.42
C GLY A 353 -13.75 34.74 18.25
N THR A 354 -14.83 34.72 17.46
CA THR A 354 -14.88 33.86 16.24
C THR A 354 -14.06 34.49 15.15
N TRP A 355 -13.25 33.64 14.50
CA TRP A 355 -12.33 34.04 13.42
C TRP A 355 -12.95 33.69 12.07
N TRP A 356 -13.06 34.68 11.19
CA TRP A 356 -13.61 34.56 9.87
C TRP A 356 -12.52 34.82 8.85
N VAL A 357 -12.06 33.78 8.12
CA VAL A 357 -11.19 33.96 6.95
C VAL A 357 -12.10 34.38 5.81
N TYR A 358 -12.00 35.61 5.35
CA TYR A 358 -12.88 36.15 4.35
C TYR A 358 -12.23 36.47 3.01
N ARG A 359 -10.90 36.41 2.95
CA ARG A 359 -10.13 36.61 1.73
C ARG A 359 -8.78 35.93 1.85
N GLU A 360 -8.32 35.39 0.72
CA GLU A 360 -6.96 34.87 0.57
C GLU A 360 -6.34 35.43 -0.70
N TRP A 361 -5.01 35.39 -0.78
CA TRP A 361 -4.26 35.72 -1.97
C TRP A 361 -3.07 34.78 -2.10
N PRO A 362 -2.85 34.17 -3.25
CA PRO A 362 -3.70 34.22 -4.45
C PRO A 362 -5.03 33.51 -4.23
N ASP A 363 -6.09 34.01 -4.86
CA ASP A 363 -7.46 33.53 -4.69
C ASP A 363 -7.89 32.49 -5.74
N GLY A 364 -6.94 31.98 -6.53
CA GLY A 364 -7.21 31.01 -7.58
C GLY A 364 -7.90 31.57 -8.83
N SER A 365 -8.34 32.84 -8.82
CA SER A 365 -8.98 33.48 -9.97
C SER A 365 -7.99 34.05 -10.97
N TYR A 366 -6.79 34.28 -10.55
CA TYR A 366 -5.66 34.69 -11.37
C TYR A 366 -4.88 33.43 -11.72
N GLY A 367 -4.84 33.02 -12.96
CA GLY A 367 -4.03 31.90 -13.44
C GLY A 367 -2.73 31.67 -12.70
N ASP A 368 -1.67 31.36 -13.29
CA ASP A 368 -0.41 31.08 -12.60
C ASP A 368 -0.09 32.11 -11.51
N TRP A 369 0.16 31.60 -10.32
CA TRP A 369 0.59 32.34 -9.15
C TRP A 369 1.68 33.32 -9.54
N SER A 370 1.58 34.55 -9.08
CA SER A 370 2.59 35.57 -9.36
C SER A 370 3.97 35.09 -8.90
N GLU A 371 4.83 34.80 -9.84
CA GLU A 371 6.23 34.53 -9.57
C GLU A 371 6.97 35.85 -9.34
N MET A 372 7.85 35.86 -8.37
CA MET A 372 8.80 36.96 -8.19
C MET A 372 9.82 36.90 -9.30
N ARG A 373 9.59 37.61 -10.41
CA ARG A 373 10.53 37.73 -11.51
C ARG A 373 11.39 38.95 -11.32
N GLY A 374 12.70 38.75 -11.14
CA GLY A 374 13.67 39.83 -11.06
C GLY A 374 13.52 40.75 -9.85
N GLY A 375 13.01 40.23 -8.71
CA GLY A 375 12.85 41.02 -7.48
C GLY A 375 11.73 42.07 -7.49
N LYS A 376 10.82 42.02 -8.47
CA LYS A 376 9.65 42.88 -8.54
C LYS A 376 8.38 42.03 -8.59
N TRP A 377 7.37 42.44 -7.82
CA TRP A 377 6.01 41.92 -7.88
C TRP A 377 5.35 42.40 -9.20
N GLN A 378 4.77 41.52 -9.92
CA GLN A 378 3.86 41.85 -11.01
C GLN A 378 2.43 41.57 -10.58
#